data_c638d9d459ffb5ac058e176d7f422e2c
#
_entry.id   c638d9d459ffb5ac058e176d7f422e2c
#
_cell.length_a   1.000
_cell.length_b   1.000
_cell.length_c   1.000
_cell.angle_alpha   90.00
_cell.angle_beta   90.00
_cell.angle_gamma   90.00
#
_symmetry.space_group_name_H-M   'P 1'
#
loop_
_entity.id
_entity.type
_entity.pdbx_description
1 polymer ?
#
loop_
_entity_poly.entity_id
_entity_poly.type
_entity_poly.pdbx_seq_one_letter_code
_entity_poly.pdbx_strand_id
1 'polypeptide(L)'
;MAVPVTSPARSSVHPAQPRRRWSSQAPGRPPMAKLVATTLTSVAALGCLVLLGKLSGHLLLIPPMAASMALVAAAPHLPLSQPRSVIGGQVVSALVGVGTGLVSHSFWAAAVAGSVAIGATLWLRMPHSPAAATAVIGTMATTGQVSFVVCSGIAACILVAFGMLGSWLRGARYPTYWI
;
A
#
# COMPACT_ATOMS: atom_id res chain seq x y z
N MET A 1 2.79 -30.35 -59.31
CA MET A 1 2.02 -29.78 -58.21
C MET A 1 2.78 -28.59 -57.67
N ALA A 2 2.37 -27.34 -57.98
CA ALA A 2 3.06 -26.14 -57.57
C ALA A 2 2.40 -25.63 -56.25
N VAL A 3 3.17 -25.46 -55.20
CA VAL A 3 2.71 -24.93 -53.91
C VAL A 3 2.62 -23.39 -54.04
N PRO A 4 1.49 -22.75 -53.71
CA PRO A 4 1.40 -21.29 -53.74
C PRO A 4 2.20 -20.66 -52.60
N VAL A 5 3.12 -19.80 -52.94
CA VAL A 5 3.89 -18.97 -52.02
C VAL A 5 2.93 -17.84 -51.50
N THR A 6 2.49 -17.95 -50.25
CA THR A 6 1.73 -16.91 -49.62
C THR A 6 2.68 -15.75 -49.22
N SER A 7 2.48 -14.61 -49.84
CA SER A 7 3.18 -13.36 -49.51
C SER A 7 2.86 -12.94 -48.04
N PRO A 8 3.89 -12.57 -47.23
CA PRO A 8 3.63 -12.14 -45.86
C PRO A 8 2.88 -10.80 -45.87
N ALA A 9 1.78 -10.73 -45.11
CA ALA A 9 1.00 -9.53 -44.93
C ALA A 9 1.90 -8.39 -44.40
N ARG A 10 1.96 -7.28 -45.14
CA ARG A 10 2.63 -6.06 -44.69
C ARG A 10 1.95 -5.58 -43.41
N SER A 11 2.63 -5.69 -42.28
CA SER A 11 2.25 -5.00 -41.07
C SER A 11 2.26 -3.51 -41.33
N SER A 12 1.07 -2.89 -41.29
CA SER A 12 0.93 -1.44 -41.35
C SER A 12 1.54 -0.86 -40.08
N VAL A 13 2.79 -0.44 -40.17
CA VAL A 13 3.42 0.38 -39.13
C VAL A 13 2.69 1.72 -39.15
N HIS A 14 1.74 1.91 -38.21
CA HIS A 14 1.16 3.23 -37.99
C HIS A 14 2.29 4.18 -37.59
N PRO A 15 2.49 5.32 -38.31
CA PRO A 15 3.48 6.30 -37.91
C PRO A 15 3.15 6.79 -36.51
N ALA A 16 4.10 6.66 -35.58
CA ALA A 16 3.96 7.16 -34.22
C ALA A 16 3.65 8.66 -34.28
N GLN A 17 2.47 9.05 -33.80
CA GLN A 17 2.10 10.46 -33.74
C GLN A 17 3.13 11.21 -32.88
N PRO A 18 3.62 12.38 -33.34
CA PRO A 18 4.56 13.17 -32.56
C PRO A 18 3.93 13.54 -31.22
N ARG A 19 4.49 13.02 -30.13
CA ARG A 19 4.04 13.33 -28.76
C ARG A 19 4.18 14.84 -28.56
N ARG A 20 3.09 15.55 -28.35
CA ARG A 20 3.13 16.96 -27.97
C ARG A 20 3.96 17.09 -26.70
N ARG A 21 5.09 17.79 -26.78
CA ARG A 21 6.11 17.95 -25.72
C ARG A 21 5.57 18.52 -24.40
N TRP A 22 4.33 19.06 -24.41
CA TRP A 22 3.69 19.76 -23.29
C TRP A 22 2.30 19.22 -22.92
N SER A 23 1.91 18.03 -23.39
CA SER A 23 0.67 17.41 -22.93
C SER A 23 0.89 16.75 -21.58
N SER A 24 0.12 17.15 -20.56
CA SER A 24 0.11 16.48 -19.27
C SER A 24 -0.31 15.02 -19.44
N GLN A 25 0.49 14.10 -18.92
CA GLN A 25 0.15 12.67 -18.83
C GLN A 25 -0.46 12.32 -17.46
N ALA A 26 -0.76 13.33 -16.64
CA ALA A 26 -1.41 13.14 -15.35
C ALA A 26 -2.80 12.51 -15.55
N PRO A 27 -3.21 11.58 -14.67
CA PRO A 27 -4.55 11.02 -14.68
C PRO A 27 -5.62 12.12 -14.57
N GLY A 28 -6.73 11.94 -15.26
CA GLY A 28 -7.87 12.84 -15.14
C GLY A 28 -8.42 12.90 -13.72
N ARG A 29 -9.09 14.01 -13.37
CA ARG A 29 -9.73 14.13 -12.05
C ARG A 29 -10.83 13.09 -11.89
N PRO A 30 -10.90 12.37 -10.75
CA PRO A 30 -11.99 11.45 -10.48
C PRO A 30 -13.32 12.22 -10.33
N PRO A 31 -14.47 11.58 -10.59
CA PRO A 31 -15.78 12.17 -10.33
C PRO A 31 -15.92 12.56 -8.85
N MET A 32 -16.63 13.68 -8.58
CA MET A 32 -16.80 14.19 -7.21
C MET A 32 -17.39 13.17 -6.26
N ALA A 33 -18.36 12.36 -6.69
CA ALA A 33 -18.92 11.29 -5.87
C ALA A 33 -17.87 10.26 -5.42
N LYS A 34 -16.95 9.88 -6.31
CA LYS A 34 -15.83 8.98 -5.97
C LYS A 34 -14.88 9.64 -4.98
N LEU A 35 -14.59 10.94 -5.16
CA LEU A 35 -13.70 11.70 -4.29
C LEU A 35 -14.27 11.79 -2.87
N VAL A 36 -15.53 12.20 -2.74
CA VAL A 36 -16.23 12.29 -1.46
C VAL A 36 -16.30 10.92 -0.76
N ALA A 37 -16.72 9.88 -1.47
CA ALA A 37 -16.80 8.53 -0.90
C ALA A 37 -15.43 8.02 -0.43
N THR A 38 -14.36 8.25 -1.19
CA THR A 38 -12.99 7.88 -0.79
C THR A 38 -12.57 8.64 0.46
N THR A 39 -12.82 9.95 0.52
CA THR A 39 -12.47 10.79 1.67
C THR A 39 -13.24 10.34 2.92
N LEU A 40 -14.56 10.15 2.84
CA LEU A 40 -15.37 9.71 3.98
C LEU A 40 -14.95 8.33 4.49
N THR A 41 -14.69 7.39 3.60
CA THR A 41 -14.16 6.06 3.97
C THR A 41 -12.82 6.18 4.71
N SER A 42 -11.93 7.05 4.23
CA SER A 42 -10.62 7.27 4.86
C SER A 42 -10.76 7.94 6.22
N VAL A 43 -11.63 8.94 6.36
CA VAL A 43 -11.91 9.59 7.65
C VAL A 43 -12.47 8.58 8.65
N ALA A 44 -13.42 7.72 8.23
CA ALA A 44 -13.97 6.69 9.09
C ALA A 44 -12.92 5.66 9.53
N ALA A 45 -12.07 5.20 8.60
CA ALA A 45 -11.01 4.24 8.89
C ALA A 45 -9.97 4.80 9.87
N LEU A 46 -9.43 5.99 9.57
CA LEU A 46 -8.40 6.62 10.40
C LEU A 46 -8.98 7.08 11.75
N GLY A 47 -10.22 7.56 11.76
CA GLY A 47 -10.96 7.89 12.98
C GLY A 47 -11.19 6.67 13.87
N CYS A 48 -11.48 5.50 13.27
CA CYS A 48 -11.58 4.23 13.98
C CYS A 48 -10.24 3.86 14.66
N LEU A 49 -9.10 4.02 13.96
CA LEU A 49 -7.79 3.79 14.56
C LEU A 49 -7.51 4.72 15.75
N VAL A 50 -7.89 5.99 15.65
CA VAL A 50 -7.76 6.94 16.77
C VAL A 50 -8.63 6.51 17.96
N LEU A 51 -9.89 6.18 17.69
CA LEU A 51 -10.83 5.77 18.74
C LEU A 51 -10.35 4.51 19.46
N LEU A 52 -10.02 3.46 18.71
CA LEU A 52 -9.50 2.22 19.29
C LEU A 52 -8.16 2.43 20.00
N GLY A 53 -7.31 3.31 19.46
CA GLY A 53 -6.06 3.69 20.12
C GLY A 53 -6.29 4.33 21.48
N LYS A 54 -7.24 5.28 21.56
CA LYS A 54 -7.60 5.92 22.83
C LYS A 54 -8.23 4.94 23.83
N LEU A 55 -9.09 4.03 23.37
CA LEU A 55 -9.76 3.04 24.22
C LEU A 55 -8.79 1.97 24.75
N SER A 56 -7.80 1.58 23.95
CA SER A 56 -6.85 0.52 24.30
C SER A 56 -5.58 1.03 24.99
N GLY A 57 -5.34 2.35 25.00
CA GLY A 57 -4.09 2.95 25.47
C GLY A 57 -2.89 2.70 24.54
N HIS A 58 -3.14 2.26 23.29
CA HIS A 58 -2.09 1.94 22.32
C HIS A 58 -2.13 2.88 21.10
N LEU A 59 -0.99 3.15 20.50
CA LEU A 59 -0.93 3.98 19.28
C LEU A 59 -1.19 3.13 18.03
N LEU A 60 -2.43 3.16 17.51
CA LEU A 60 -2.78 2.47 16.27
C LEU A 60 -2.62 3.37 15.03
N LEU A 61 -2.86 4.67 15.15
CA LEU A 61 -2.67 5.61 14.06
C LEU A 61 -1.25 6.14 14.04
N ILE A 62 -0.44 5.60 13.15
CA ILE A 62 0.90 6.11 12.81
C ILE A 62 0.90 6.55 11.33
N PRO A 63 1.81 7.45 10.90
CA PRO A 63 1.82 7.98 9.53
C PRO A 63 1.73 6.95 8.40
N PRO A 64 2.41 5.77 8.48
CA PRO A 64 2.25 4.72 7.49
C PRO A 64 0.81 4.21 7.30
N MET A 65 -0.04 4.27 8.34
CA MET A 65 -1.44 3.84 8.25
C MET A 65 -2.26 4.78 7.36
N ALA A 66 -2.03 6.08 7.45
CA ALA A 66 -2.68 7.04 6.55
C ALA A 66 -2.26 6.83 5.08
N ALA A 67 -0.98 6.57 4.83
CA ALA A 67 -0.47 6.25 3.50
C ALA A 67 -1.04 4.91 2.97
N SER A 68 -1.18 3.90 3.84
CA SER A 68 -1.82 2.63 3.51
C SER A 68 -3.29 2.82 3.13
N MET A 69 -4.03 3.64 3.90
CA MET A 69 -5.43 3.94 3.59
C MET A 69 -5.57 4.67 2.26
N ALA A 70 -4.65 5.59 1.96
CA ALA A 70 -4.63 6.29 0.67
C ALA A 70 -4.50 5.30 -0.51
N LEU A 71 -3.60 4.31 -0.42
CA LEU A 71 -3.45 3.27 -1.44
C LEU A 71 -4.72 2.40 -1.56
N VAL A 72 -5.24 1.89 -0.45
CA VAL A 72 -6.42 1.03 -0.44
C VAL A 72 -7.66 1.75 -0.98
N ALA A 73 -7.84 3.02 -0.63
CA ALA A 73 -9.03 3.79 -1.02
C ALA A 73 -8.94 4.37 -2.44
N ALA A 74 -7.77 4.85 -2.86
CA ALA A 74 -7.59 5.52 -4.14
C ALA A 74 -7.16 4.59 -5.28
N ALA A 75 -6.40 3.53 -4.97
CA ALA A 75 -5.84 2.60 -5.95
C ALA A 75 -6.03 1.12 -5.53
N PRO A 76 -7.28 0.67 -5.29
CA PRO A 76 -7.57 -0.66 -4.74
C PRO A 76 -7.14 -1.83 -5.63
N HIS A 77 -6.91 -1.61 -6.92
CA HIS A 77 -6.50 -2.63 -7.89
C HIS A 77 -4.99 -2.90 -7.90
N LEU A 78 -4.19 -2.04 -7.26
CA LEU A 78 -2.74 -2.23 -7.24
C LEU A 78 -2.34 -3.41 -6.35
N PRO A 79 -1.27 -4.15 -6.69
CA PRO A 79 -0.70 -5.19 -5.84
C PRO A 79 -0.34 -4.69 -4.43
N LEU A 80 0.12 -3.44 -4.32
CA LEU A 80 0.48 -2.79 -3.06
C LEU A 80 -0.72 -2.55 -2.14
N SER A 81 -1.94 -2.54 -2.68
CA SER A 81 -3.18 -2.27 -1.94
C SER A 81 -3.88 -3.55 -1.49
N GLN A 82 -3.45 -4.73 -1.96
CA GLN A 82 -4.14 -5.98 -1.64
C GLN A 82 -3.96 -6.37 -0.16
N PRO A 83 -4.93 -7.07 0.46
CA PRO A 83 -4.88 -7.42 1.88
C PRO A 83 -3.59 -8.10 2.30
N ARG A 84 -3.10 -9.06 1.52
CA ARG A 84 -1.82 -9.72 1.76
C ARG A 84 -0.67 -8.72 1.87
N SER A 85 -0.60 -7.76 0.93
CA SER A 85 0.46 -6.76 0.90
C SER A 85 0.32 -5.76 2.04
N VAL A 86 -0.89 -5.28 2.31
CA VAL A 86 -1.14 -4.30 3.37
C VAL A 86 -0.85 -4.91 4.74
N ILE A 87 -1.49 -6.04 5.07
CA ILE A 87 -1.36 -6.67 6.39
C ILE A 87 0.03 -7.29 6.54
N GLY A 88 0.44 -8.14 5.59
CA GLY A 88 1.74 -8.82 5.65
C GLY A 88 2.90 -7.83 5.58
N GLY A 89 2.81 -6.83 4.70
CA GLY A 89 3.82 -5.78 4.58
C GLY A 89 4.01 -4.99 5.87
N GLN A 90 2.92 -4.56 6.52
CA GLN A 90 2.99 -3.83 7.79
C GLN A 90 3.58 -4.68 8.92
N VAL A 91 3.16 -5.95 9.05
CA VAL A 91 3.69 -6.85 10.09
C VAL A 91 5.17 -7.16 9.86
N VAL A 92 5.55 -7.54 8.64
CA VAL A 92 6.96 -7.84 8.30
C VAL A 92 7.85 -6.63 8.56
N SER A 93 7.40 -5.44 8.13
CA SER A 93 8.17 -4.21 8.34
C SER A 93 8.25 -3.80 9.81
N ALA A 94 7.19 -4.00 10.58
CA ALA A 94 7.23 -3.77 12.03
C ALA A 94 8.25 -4.71 12.71
N LEU A 95 8.28 -6.00 12.32
CA LEU A 95 9.26 -6.98 12.82
C LEU A 95 10.68 -6.60 12.44
N VAL A 96 10.93 -6.21 11.19
CA VAL A 96 12.26 -5.74 10.74
C VAL A 96 12.69 -4.51 11.53
N GLY A 97 11.78 -3.54 11.70
CA GLY A 97 12.07 -2.31 12.44
C GLY A 97 12.41 -2.59 13.91
N VAL A 98 11.57 -3.34 14.60
CA VAL A 98 11.80 -3.73 16.01
C VAL A 98 13.10 -4.55 16.14
N GLY A 99 13.32 -5.55 15.27
CA GLY A 99 14.55 -6.35 15.27
C GLY A 99 15.81 -5.50 15.08
N THR A 100 15.77 -4.51 14.19
CA THR A 100 16.88 -3.55 14.02
C THR A 100 17.05 -2.66 15.24
N GLY A 101 15.94 -2.22 15.86
CA GLY A 101 15.93 -1.42 17.09
C GLY A 101 16.58 -2.13 18.29
N LEU A 102 16.54 -3.46 18.37
CA LEU A 102 17.25 -4.23 19.38
C LEU A 102 18.78 -4.09 19.29
N VAL A 103 19.29 -3.71 18.12
CA VAL A 103 20.72 -3.49 17.87
C VAL A 103 21.07 -2.02 18.02
N SER A 104 20.28 -1.10 17.43
CA SER A 104 20.55 0.33 17.45
C SER A 104 19.29 1.15 17.13
N HIS A 105 19.07 2.24 17.88
CA HIS A 105 18.02 3.23 17.64
C HIS A 105 18.51 4.45 16.84
N SER A 106 19.65 4.36 16.16
CA SER A 106 20.19 5.47 15.37
C SER A 106 19.39 5.67 14.07
N PHE A 107 19.42 6.91 13.53
CA PHE A 107 18.83 7.20 12.23
C PHE A 107 19.43 6.37 11.08
N TRP A 108 20.71 6.01 11.19
CA TRP A 108 21.34 5.10 10.22
C TRP A 108 20.76 3.69 10.30
N ALA A 109 20.53 3.16 11.50
CA ALA A 109 19.86 1.88 11.69
C ALA A 109 18.42 1.92 11.15
N ALA A 110 17.69 3.01 11.39
CA ALA A 110 16.34 3.20 10.86
C ALA A 110 16.30 3.25 9.32
N ALA A 111 17.30 3.90 8.69
CA ALA A 111 17.44 3.91 7.23
C ALA A 111 17.70 2.50 6.67
N VAL A 112 18.56 1.74 7.33
CA VAL A 112 18.82 0.33 6.99
C VAL A 112 17.55 -0.50 7.16
N ALA A 113 16.84 -0.36 8.28
CA ALA A 113 15.60 -1.09 8.55
C ALA A 113 14.53 -0.84 7.47
N GLY A 114 14.31 0.42 7.08
CA GLY A 114 13.39 0.77 6.01
C GLY A 114 13.76 0.12 4.68
N SER A 115 15.05 0.12 4.34
CA SER A 115 15.56 -0.51 3.11
C SER A 115 15.43 -2.04 3.15
N VAL A 116 15.78 -2.67 4.25
CA VAL A 116 15.63 -4.12 4.47
C VAL A 116 14.16 -4.53 4.41
N ALA A 117 13.27 -3.73 4.99
CA ALA A 117 11.83 -3.98 4.95
C ALA A 117 11.28 -3.97 3.51
N ILE A 118 11.75 -3.05 2.65
CA ILE A 118 11.41 -3.05 1.22
C ILE A 118 11.84 -4.38 0.58
N GLY A 119 13.10 -4.78 0.75
CA GLY A 119 13.61 -6.05 0.22
C GLY A 119 12.85 -7.26 0.73
N ALA A 120 12.58 -7.32 2.04
CA ALA A 120 11.86 -8.42 2.67
C ALA A 120 10.42 -8.55 2.15
N THR A 121 9.68 -7.44 2.04
CA THR A 121 8.31 -7.45 1.53
C THR A 121 8.23 -7.82 0.07
N LEU A 122 9.20 -7.40 -0.76
CA LEU A 122 9.32 -7.82 -2.16
C LEU A 122 9.61 -9.32 -2.28
N TRP A 123 10.58 -9.82 -1.50
CA TRP A 123 10.95 -11.24 -1.49
C TRP A 123 9.78 -12.14 -1.07
N LEU A 124 9.02 -11.71 -0.06
CA LEU A 124 7.81 -12.41 0.43
C LEU A 124 6.59 -12.21 -0.48
N ARG A 125 6.73 -11.47 -1.60
CA ARG A 125 5.64 -11.15 -2.53
C ARG A 125 4.48 -10.42 -1.87
N MET A 126 4.81 -9.51 -0.94
CA MET A 126 3.87 -8.65 -0.21
C MET A 126 4.29 -7.17 -0.32
N PRO A 127 4.52 -6.65 -1.56
CA PRO A 127 5.00 -5.27 -1.72
C PRO A 127 3.98 -4.29 -1.15
N HIS A 128 4.43 -3.44 -0.20
CA HIS A 128 3.61 -2.39 0.41
C HIS A 128 4.50 -1.21 0.81
N SER A 129 4.57 -0.20 -0.03
CA SER A 129 5.51 0.91 0.17
C SER A 129 5.34 1.67 1.50
N PRO A 130 4.13 1.92 2.05
CA PRO A 130 4.01 2.57 3.34
C PRO A 130 4.65 1.80 4.50
N ALA A 131 4.78 0.49 4.37
CA ALA A 131 5.34 -0.38 5.39
C ALA A 131 6.82 -0.10 5.68
N ALA A 132 7.58 0.39 4.71
CA ALA A 132 8.97 0.81 4.94
C ALA A 132 9.08 1.89 6.04
N ALA A 133 8.14 2.84 6.08
CA ALA A 133 8.09 3.84 7.13
C ALA A 133 7.72 3.22 8.51
N THR A 134 6.95 2.14 8.53
CA THR A 134 6.67 1.37 9.76
C THR A 134 7.96 0.77 10.33
N ALA A 135 8.85 0.24 9.48
CA ALA A 135 10.15 -0.25 9.94
C ALA A 135 11.02 0.86 10.53
N VAL A 136 11.06 2.03 9.88
CA VAL A 136 11.78 3.20 10.41
C VAL A 136 11.28 3.58 11.81
N ILE A 137 9.95 3.68 12.00
CA ILE A 137 9.35 4.00 13.29
C ILE A 137 9.62 2.89 14.31
N GLY A 138 9.48 1.62 13.92
CA GLY A 138 9.73 0.48 14.79
C GLY A 138 11.17 0.42 15.30
N THR A 139 12.15 0.82 14.48
CA THR A 139 13.56 0.92 14.89
C THR A 139 13.78 2.01 15.97
N MET A 140 13.03 3.09 15.89
CA MET A 140 13.14 4.20 16.86
C MET A 140 12.33 3.94 18.14
N ALA A 141 11.48 2.91 18.18
CA ALA A 141 10.69 2.57 19.35
C ALA A 141 11.55 1.92 20.45
N THR A 142 11.72 2.63 21.57
CA THR A 142 12.51 2.16 22.73
C THR A 142 11.72 1.29 23.70
N THR A 143 10.39 1.34 23.64
CA THR A 143 9.48 0.59 24.52
C THR A 143 8.29 0.07 23.72
N GLY A 144 7.61 -0.96 24.24
CA GLY A 144 6.37 -1.47 23.64
C GLY A 144 6.55 -2.16 22.28
N GLN A 145 7.70 -2.77 22.00
CA GLN A 145 8.03 -3.35 20.70
C GLN A 145 7.00 -4.42 20.27
N VAL A 146 6.59 -5.30 21.18
CA VAL A 146 5.58 -6.32 20.87
C VAL A 146 4.23 -5.67 20.56
N SER A 147 3.81 -4.69 21.38
CA SER A 147 2.58 -3.93 21.12
C SER A 147 2.65 -3.23 19.77
N PHE A 148 3.79 -2.68 19.38
CA PHE A 148 3.97 -2.01 18.11
C PHE A 148 3.71 -2.95 16.92
N VAL A 149 4.26 -4.17 16.95
CA VAL A 149 4.03 -5.18 15.90
C VAL A 149 2.56 -5.58 15.84
N VAL A 150 1.96 -5.91 17.00
CA VAL A 150 0.55 -6.31 17.08
C VAL A 150 -0.37 -5.20 16.63
N CYS A 151 -0.16 -3.97 17.11
CA CYS A 151 -0.96 -2.80 16.73
C CYS A 151 -0.84 -2.47 15.24
N SER A 152 0.36 -2.63 14.66
CA SER A 152 0.55 -2.45 13.20
C SER A 152 -0.27 -3.46 12.39
N GLY A 153 -0.30 -4.72 12.81
CA GLY A 153 -1.11 -5.75 12.17
C GLY A 153 -2.61 -5.49 12.31
N ILE A 154 -3.08 -5.17 13.53
CA ILE A 154 -4.49 -4.86 13.79
C ILE A 154 -4.93 -3.61 12.98
N ALA A 155 -4.14 -2.54 13.00
CA ALA A 155 -4.41 -1.35 12.22
C ALA A 155 -4.53 -1.66 10.74
N ALA A 156 -3.61 -2.45 10.18
CA ALA A 156 -3.66 -2.88 8.79
C ALA A 156 -4.93 -3.68 8.45
N CYS A 157 -5.37 -4.59 9.33
CA CYS A 157 -6.62 -5.32 9.17
C CYS A 157 -7.83 -4.38 9.13
N ILE A 158 -7.88 -3.38 10.01
CA ILE A 158 -8.94 -2.37 10.06
C ILE A 158 -8.98 -1.58 8.75
N LEU A 159 -7.81 -1.12 8.25
CA LEU A 159 -7.75 -0.39 6.98
C LEU A 159 -8.25 -1.23 5.80
N VAL A 160 -7.90 -2.51 5.75
CA VAL A 160 -8.40 -3.45 4.73
C VAL A 160 -9.93 -3.60 4.84
N ALA A 161 -10.47 -3.77 6.04
CA ALA A 161 -11.91 -3.89 6.27
C ALA A 161 -12.67 -2.63 5.78
N PHE A 162 -12.19 -1.43 6.12
CA PHE A 162 -12.76 -0.18 5.60
C PHE A 162 -12.57 -0.04 4.08
N GLY A 163 -11.47 -0.51 3.54
CA GLY A 163 -11.24 -0.57 2.09
C GLY A 163 -12.25 -1.45 1.38
N MET A 164 -12.56 -2.63 1.95
CA MET A 164 -13.59 -3.54 1.45
C MET A 164 -14.98 -2.89 1.53
N LEU A 165 -15.34 -2.32 2.67
CA LEU A 165 -16.62 -1.63 2.85
C LEU A 165 -16.76 -0.46 1.87
N GLY A 166 -15.77 0.40 1.76
CA GLY A 166 -15.78 1.53 0.84
C GLY A 166 -15.83 1.12 -0.63
N SER A 167 -15.20 0.01 -0.98
CA SER A 167 -15.27 -0.54 -2.35
C SER A 167 -16.62 -1.15 -2.64
N TRP A 168 -17.19 -1.89 -1.69
CA TRP A 168 -18.53 -2.44 -1.79
C TRP A 168 -19.59 -1.35 -2.01
N LEU A 169 -19.54 -0.27 -1.21
CA LEU A 169 -20.46 0.87 -1.34
C LEU A 169 -20.36 1.57 -2.71
N ARG A 170 -19.22 1.48 -3.39
CA ARG A 170 -18.98 2.08 -4.71
C ARG A 170 -19.18 1.10 -5.87
N GLY A 171 -19.56 -0.15 -5.61
CA GLY A 171 -19.65 -1.20 -6.63
C GLY A 171 -18.30 -1.56 -7.26
N ALA A 172 -17.18 -1.27 -6.56
CA ALA A 172 -15.83 -1.57 -7.01
C ALA A 172 -15.38 -2.95 -6.50
N ARG A 173 -14.47 -3.59 -7.23
CA ARG A 173 -13.88 -4.86 -6.78
C ARG A 173 -12.65 -4.58 -5.90
N TYR A 174 -12.75 -4.94 -4.64
CA TYR A 174 -11.63 -5.00 -3.69
C TYR A 174 -12.00 -5.98 -2.58
N PRO A 175 -11.11 -6.89 -2.21
CA PRO A 175 -9.81 -7.16 -2.83
C PRO A 175 -9.95 -7.81 -4.21
N THR A 176 -8.89 -7.73 -5.04
CA THR A 176 -8.82 -8.47 -6.30
C THR A 176 -8.26 -9.87 -6.08
N TYR A 177 -7.44 -10.06 -5.04
CA TYR A 177 -6.93 -11.37 -4.57
C TYR A 177 -6.53 -11.27 -3.09
N TRP A 178 -6.46 -12.43 -2.41
CA TRP A 178 -6.02 -12.54 -1.02
C TRP A 178 -4.61 -13.13 -0.88
N ILE A 179 -4.23 -14.06 -1.74
CA ILE A 179 -2.98 -14.84 -1.69
C ILE A 179 -2.28 -14.78 -3.04
#